data_bfe0e0a33fb95e9011637e82d68f678f
#
_entry.id   bfe0e0a33fb95e9011637e82d68f678f
#
_cell.length_a   1.000
_cell.length_b   1.000
_cell.length_c   1.000
_cell.angle_alpha   90.00
_cell.angle_beta   90.00
_cell.angle_gamma   90.00
#
_symmetry.space_group_name_H-M   'P 1'
#
loop_
_entity.id
_entity.type
_entity.pdbx_description
1 polymer ?
#
loop_
_entity_poly.entity_id
_entity_poly.type
_entity_poly.pdbx_seq_one_letter_code
_entity_poly.pdbx_strand_id
1 'polypeptide(L)'
;MKIGVFTDSFRPYTSGVVRSIELFSREFNAKGHEVYVFGPDYPLLHPPKEEGVFRFVSVPWPTMPDFSLPVPISSQLGSTIKRIGLDIIHTHSPFLLGRLGARAARRYKLPLIFTFHTLYDQYVHYFPFVENTSKNVVQSIARNFCNRCNIVVAPSQLVVNYLQRIGVETSIINIPTGVDLEEFNNLETDWLEKNYDVSPDEKVLLFVGRLGKEKNVTFLLKCFQAVQARYPLCRLVLVGKGPQENYLRKLCREMGIEDKVTFTGVLPRQNIVHCYASADLFVFPSVTETQGLVIGEAKAAGLPVVAIRAFGPAETVMHGEDGFLTDLSPSSFVTAILDLLENKELYDRMSKQAYKNVAHISSSYCAEKMLDVYRELIDRKDFAPRKKKYKHKNVIGNDLHNFLA
;
A
#
# COMPACT_ATOMS: atom_id res chain seq x y z
N MET A 1 -3.87 7.21 24.96
CA MET A 1 -4.48 5.87 24.73
C MET A 1 -3.36 4.88 24.48
N LYS A 2 -3.55 3.61 24.89
CA LYS A 2 -2.66 2.49 24.65
C LYS A 2 -3.24 1.61 23.56
N ILE A 3 -2.65 1.63 22.40
CA ILE A 3 -3.17 1.02 21.17
C ILE A 3 -2.41 -0.29 20.89
N GLY A 4 -3.11 -1.41 20.83
CA GLY A 4 -2.53 -2.71 20.46
C GLY A 4 -2.71 -3.01 18.97
N VAL A 5 -1.63 -2.98 18.20
CA VAL A 5 -1.60 -3.28 16.77
C VAL A 5 -1.25 -4.74 16.55
N PHE A 6 -2.12 -5.50 15.87
CA PHE A 6 -1.89 -6.91 15.53
C PHE A 6 -1.76 -7.06 14.02
N THR A 7 -0.61 -7.62 13.57
CA THR A 7 -0.30 -7.71 12.13
C THR A 7 0.48 -8.97 11.79
N ASP A 8 0.23 -9.56 10.60
CA ASP A 8 0.98 -10.71 10.08
C ASP A 8 2.24 -10.30 9.29
N SER A 9 2.52 -9.00 9.18
CA SER A 9 3.76 -8.48 8.60
C SER A 9 4.20 -7.19 9.32
N PHE A 10 5.50 -7.11 9.64
CA PHE A 10 6.11 -5.93 10.26
C PHE A 10 7.59 -5.85 9.87
N ARG A 11 8.30 -4.75 10.27
CA ARG A 11 9.75 -4.65 10.02
C ARG A 11 10.53 -5.87 10.50
N PRO A 12 11.59 -6.27 9.79
CA PRO A 12 12.24 -5.61 8.66
C PRO A 12 11.59 -5.85 7.30
N TYR A 13 10.50 -6.63 7.22
CA TYR A 13 9.76 -6.80 5.98
C TYR A 13 9.14 -5.48 5.51
N THR A 14 9.28 -5.16 4.23
CA THR A 14 8.78 -3.91 3.65
C THR A 14 7.52 -4.15 2.81
N SER A 15 6.45 -3.44 3.14
CA SER A 15 5.19 -3.47 2.39
C SER A 15 4.34 -2.23 2.69
N GLY A 16 3.29 -1.98 1.88
CA GLY A 16 2.33 -0.92 2.15
C GLY A 16 1.62 -1.05 3.51
N VAL A 17 1.39 -2.29 3.98
CA VAL A 17 0.83 -2.56 5.33
C VAL A 17 1.78 -2.10 6.42
N VAL A 18 3.05 -2.49 6.32
CA VAL A 18 4.09 -2.09 7.29
C VAL A 18 4.24 -0.58 7.30
N ARG A 19 4.34 0.03 6.12
CA ARG A 19 4.43 1.50 5.99
C ARG A 19 3.25 2.22 6.63
N SER A 20 2.03 1.71 6.44
CA SER A 20 0.83 2.26 7.07
C SER A 20 0.90 2.18 8.60
N ILE A 21 1.31 1.04 9.15
CA ILE A 21 1.46 0.86 10.59
C ILE A 21 2.52 1.83 11.16
N GLU A 22 3.65 1.98 10.49
CA GLU A 22 4.74 2.88 10.90
C GLU A 22 4.30 4.35 10.91
N LEU A 23 3.65 4.80 9.83
CA LEU A 23 3.15 6.17 9.73
C LEU A 23 2.15 6.48 10.84
N PHE A 24 1.12 5.66 11.00
CA PHE A 24 0.13 5.87 12.07
C PHE A 24 0.75 5.77 13.45
N SER A 25 1.66 4.80 13.69
CA SER A 25 2.32 4.65 14.99
C SER A 25 3.16 5.87 15.35
N ARG A 26 3.91 6.41 14.41
CA ARG A 26 4.69 7.64 14.61
C ARG A 26 3.79 8.83 14.93
N GLU A 27 2.73 9.04 14.16
CA GLU A 27 1.79 10.14 14.38
C GLU A 27 1.05 10.01 15.73
N PHE A 28 0.66 8.78 16.11
CA PHE A 28 0.01 8.55 17.41
C PHE A 28 0.97 8.81 18.57
N ASN A 29 2.23 8.34 18.47
CA ASN A 29 3.24 8.59 19.49
C ASN A 29 3.56 10.09 19.63
N ALA A 30 3.67 10.82 18.51
CA ALA A 30 3.86 12.28 18.50
C ALA A 30 2.71 13.03 19.17
N LYS A 31 1.49 12.47 19.16
CA LYS A 31 0.30 13.01 19.84
C LYS A 31 0.11 12.49 21.28
N GLY A 32 1.14 11.85 21.87
CA GLY A 32 1.11 11.37 23.26
C GLY A 32 0.34 10.08 23.50
N HIS A 33 0.14 9.26 22.47
CA HIS A 33 -0.43 7.92 22.59
C HIS A 33 0.69 6.87 22.56
N GLU A 34 0.44 5.69 23.10
CA GLU A 34 1.39 4.58 23.13
C GLU A 34 0.93 3.47 22.18
N VAL A 35 1.81 3.08 21.24
CA VAL A 35 1.51 2.01 20.29
C VAL A 35 2.34 0.76 20.61
N TYR A 36 1.66 -0.35 20.73
CA TYR A 36 2.24 -1.67 21.00
C TYR A 36 1.96 -2.62 19.84
N VAL A 37 3.02 -3.04 19.14
CA VAL A 37 2.91 -3.89 17.95
C VAL A 37 3.11 -5.36 18.30
N PHE A 38 2.16 -6.20 17.94
CA PHE A 38 2.20 -7.65 18.02
C PHE A 38 2.35 -8.21 16.60
N GLY A 39 3.58 -8.57 16.24
CA GLY A 39 3.95 -8.92 14.86
C GLY A 39 4.82 -10.19 14.78
N PRO A 40 5.14 -10.63 13.55
CA PRO A 40 6.01 -11.77 13.31
C PRO A 40 7.45 -11.50 13.76
N ASP A 41 8.16 -12.56 14.09
CA ASP A 41 9.62 -12.58 14.12
C ASP A 41 10.17 -12.92 12.73
N TYR A 42 11.42 -12.54 12.48
CA TYR A 42 12.13 -12.80 11.23
C TYR A 42 13.48 -13.49 11.54
N PRO A 43 13.46 -14.80 11.79
CA PRO A 43 14.65 -15.51 12.28
C PRO A 43 15.86 -15.44 11.33
N LEU A 44 15.66 -15.25 10.03
CA LEU A 44 16.75 -15.10 9.06
C LEU A 44 17.32 -13.68 9.01
N LEU A 45 16.58 -12.66 9.45
CA LEU A 45 16.97 -11.26 9.37
C LEU A 45 17.41 -10.69 10.73
N HIS A 46 17.20 -11.43 11.82
CA HIS A 46 17.61 -11.08 13.18
C HIS A 46 17.32 -9.62 13.56
N PRO A 47 16.05 -9.15 13.48
CA PRO A 47 15.73 -7.77 13.77
C PRO A 47 16.10 -7.42 15.23
N PRO A 48 16.57 -6.19 15.49
CA PRO A 48 16.85 -5.76 16.84
C PRO A 48 15.59 -5.78 17.72
N LYS A 49 15.80 -5.89 19.03
CA LYS A 49 14.69 -5.70 19.98
C LYS A 49 14.28 -4.24 19.97
N GLU A 50 12.98 -4.01 19.81
CA GLU A 50 12.38 -2.68 19.78
C GLU A 50 11.40 -2.55 20.93
N GLU A 51 11.42 -1.41 21.62
CA GLU A 51 10.45 -1.13 22.68
C GLU A 51 9.03 -1.05 22.09
N GLY A 52 8.05 -1.62 22.78
CA GLY A 52 6.67 -1.69 22.30
C GLY A 52 6.41 -2.73 21.20
N VAL A 53 7.41 -3.48 20.72
CA VAL A 53 7.24 -4.51 19.70
C VAL A 53 7.36 -5.91 20.31
N PHE A 54 6.29 -6.69 20.22
CA PHE A 54 6.17 -8.07 20.70
C PHE A 54 6.19 -9.03 19.51
N ARG A 55 7.29 -9.77 19.36
CA ARG A 55 7.48 -10.68 18.24
C ARG A 55 7.02 -12.07 18.57
N PHE A 56 6.27 -12.67 17.64
CA PHE A 56 5.82 -14.05 17.70
C PHE A 56 6.77 -14.94 16.94
N VAL A 57 7.06 -16.11 17.48
CA VAL A 57 7.81 -17.17 16.79
C VAL A 57 7.22 -17.32 15.38
N SER A 58 8.08 -17.34 14.37
CA SER A 58 7.64 -17.35 12.99
C SER A 58 8.50 -18.29 12.14
N VAL A 59 7.91 -18.82 11.08
CA VAL A 59 8.58 -19.71 10.14
C VAL A 59 8.77 -18.96 8.82
N PRO A 60 10.01 -18.88 8.29
CA PRO A 60 10.28 -18.27 6.99
C PRO A 60 9.44 -18.92 5.89
N TRP A 61 8.90 -18.11 4.98
CA TRP A 61 8.11 -18.64 3.87
C TRP A 61 9.02 -19.16 2.76
N PRO A 62 8.87 -20.43 2.30
CA PRO A 62 9.84 -21.07 1.39
C PRO A 62 10.07 -20.32 0.07
N THR A 63 9.03 -19.71 -0.50
CA THR A 63 9.11 -18.99 -1.78
C THR A 63 9.38 -17.50 -1.64
N MET A 64 9.37 -16.97 -0.40
CA MET A 64 9.66 -15.58 -0.05
C MET A 64 10.40 -15.54 1.29
N PRO A 65 11.72 -15.77 1.32
CA PRO A 65 12.49 -15.88 2.57
C PRO A 65 12.42 -14.64 3.47
N ASP A 66 12.21 -13.47 2.86
CA ASP A 66 12.04 -12.19 3.58
C ASP A 66 10.69 -12.07 4.30
N PHE A 67 9.75 -12.98 4.01
CA PHE A 67 8.44 -13.06 4.68
C PHE A 67 8.41 -14.23 5.64
N SER A 68 7.85 -14.02 6.84
CA SER A 68 7.72 -15.06 7.86
C SER A 68 6.27 -15.21 8.32
N LEU A 69 5.81 -16.45 8.42
CA LEU A 69 4.49 -16.78 8.96
C LEU A 69 4.54 -16.89 10.49
N PRO A 70 3.81 -16.04 11.23
CA PRO A 70 3.78 -16.10 12.68
C PRO A 70 2.96 -17.29 13.19
N VAL A 71 3.44 -17.91 14.26
CA VAL A 71 2.69 -18.90 15.03
C VAL A 71 1.84 -18.16 16.07
N PRO A 72 0.49 -18.15 15.97
CA PRO A 72 -0.38 -17.31 16.80
C PRO A 72 -0.61 -17.91 18.19
N ILE A 73 0.48 -18.33 18.85
CA ILE A 73 0.48 -18.94 20.19
C ILE A 73 1.51 -18.21 21.04
N SER A 74 1.09 -17.75 22.23
CA SER A 74 1.98 -17.17 23.22
C SER A 74 1.36 -17.32 24.59
N SER A 75 2.09 -17.96 25.50
CA SER A 75 1.70 -18.10 26.91
C SER A 75 1.74 -16.75 27.66
N GLN A 76 2.53 -15.80 27.17
CA GLN A 76 2.73 -14.49 27.79
C GLN A 76 1.78 -13.41 27.29
N LEU A 77 1.04 -13.62 26.19
CA LEU A 77 0.19 -12.60 25.60
C LEU A 77 -0.81 -12.04 26.61
N GLY A 78 -1.46 -12.91 27.38
CA GLY A 78 -2.49 -12.49 28.33
C GLY A 78 -1.94 -11.61 29.45
N SER A 79 -0.80 -11.97 30.03
CA SER A 79 -0.11 -11.18 31.06
C SER A 79 0.42 -9.85 30.47
N THR A 80 0.92 -9.87 29.26
CA THR A 80 1.41 -8.69 28.56
C THR A 80 0.28 -7.69 28.31
N ILE A 81 -0.86 -8.10 27.77
CA ILE A 81 -2.01 -7.22 27.51
C ILE A 81 -2.52 -6.60 28.84
N LYS A 82 -2.60 -7.40 29.91
CA LYS A 82 -3.03 -6.88 31.24
C LYS A 82 -2.03 -5.89 31.82
N ARG A 83 -0.71 -6.17 31.70
CA ARG A 83 0.35 -5.30 32.20
C ARG A 83 0.37 -3.96 31.46
N ILE A 84 0.20 -3.97 30.13
CA ILE A 84 0.16 -2.78 29.32
C ILE A 84 -1.12 -1.97 29.62
N GLY A 85 -2.25 -2.65 29.78
CA GLY A 85 -3.56 -2.01 29.93
C GLY A 85 -4.01 -1.37 28.62
N LEU A 86 -4.14 -2.17 27.55
CA LEU A 86 -4.58 -1.67 26.24
C LEU A 86 -5.99 -1.09 26.33
N ASP A 87 -6.23 0.02 25.65
CA ASP A 87 -7.54 0.66 25.50
C ASP A 87 -8.30 0.15 24.27
N ILE A 88 -7.59 -0.24 23.21
CA ILE A 88 -8.14 -0.65 21.92
C ILE A 88 -7.22 -1.63 21.20
N ILE A 89 -7.79 -2.49 20.37
CA ILE A 89 -7.03 -3.37 19.47
C ILE A 89 -7.34 -3.02 18.02
N HIS A 90 -6.30 -2.75 17.24
CA HIS A 90 -6.34 -2.52 15.82
C HIS A 90 -5.62 -3.65 15.08
N THR A 91 -6.31 -4.36 14.20
CA THR A 91 -5.75 -5.45 13.41
C THR A 91 -5.52 -5.00 11.96
N HIS A 92 -4.43 -5.50 11.35
CA HIS A 92 -4.05 -5.18 9.98
C HIS A 92 -4.05 -6.42 9.06
N SER A 93 -4.54 -7.56 9.57
CA SER A 93 -4.69 -8.81 8.84
C SER A 93 -5.92 -9.59 9.35
N PRO A 94 -6.68 -10.29 8.50
CA PRO A 94 -7.78 -11.14 8.93
C PRO A 94 -7.33 -12.58 9.26
N PHE A 95 -6.02 -12.86 9.27
CA PHE A 95 -5.48 -14.21 9.41
C PHE A 95 -4.90 -14.45 10.83
N LEU A 96 -3.67 -14.87 10.93
CA LEU A 96 -3.05 -15.46 12.12
C LEU A 96 -3.08 -14.53 13.34
N LEU A 97 -2.25 -13.50 13.35
CA LEU A 97 -2.18 -12.55 14.47
C LEU A 97 -3.38 -11.61 14.52
N GLY A 98 -3.98 -11.28 13.38
CA GLY A 98 -5.24 -10.52 13.39
C GLY A 98 -6.37 -11.27 14.10
N ARG A 99 -6.51 -12.59 13.86
CA ARG A 99 -7.46 -13.44 14.62
C ARG A 99 -7.10 -13.58 16.09
N LEU A 100 -5.82 -13.59 16.41
CA LEU A 100 -5.36 -13.57 17.80
C LEU A 100 -5.75 -12.26 18.49
N GLY A 101 -5.54 -11.11 17.83
CA GLY A 101 -5.99 -9.80 18.28
C GLY A 101 -7.50 -9.74 18.51
N ALA A 102 -8.28 -10.28 17.56
CA ALA A 102 -9.75 -10.34 17.71
C ALA A 102 -10.21 -11.21 18.89
N ARG A 103 -9.51 -12.33 19.16
CA ARG A 103 -9.76 -13.15 20.36
C ARG A 103 -9.42 -12.39 21.64
N ALA A 104 -8.29 -11.66 21.64
CA ALA A 104 -7.87 -10.82 22.75
C ALA A 104 -8.88 -9.69 23.02
N ALA A 105 -9.31 -8.96 21.97
CA ALA A 105 -10.33 -7.92 22.08
C ALA A 105 -11.60 -8.44 22.77
N ARG A 106 -12.12 -9.58 22.31
CA ARG A 106 -13.29 -10.22 22.92
C ARG A 106 -13.05 -10.62 24.38
N ARG A 107 -11.88 -11.21 24.70
CA ARG A 107 -11.53 -11.70 26.05
C ARG A 107 -11.42 -10.57 27.06
N TYR A 108 -10.82 -9.45 26.64
CA TYR A 108 -10.57 -8.30 27.51
C TYR A 108 -11.61 -7.20 27.36
N LYS A 109 -12.65 -7.43 26.57
CA LYS A 109 -13.74 -6.46 26.30
C LYS A 109 -13.21 -5.12 25.77
N LEU A 110 -12.28 -5.18 24.81
CA LEU A 110 -11.70 -4.03 24.14
C LEU A 110 -12.36 -3.81 22.78
N PRO A 111 -12.49 -2.56 22.33
CA PRO A 111 -12.87 -2.29 20.94
C PRO A 111 -11.93 -2.95 19.95
N LEU A 112 -12.47 -3.42 18.83
CA LEU A 112 -11.72 -4.06 17.74
C LEU A 112 -11.92 -3.31 16.44
N ILE A 113 -10.84 -2.81 15.87
CA ILE A 113 -10.81 -2.20 14.54
C ILE A 113 -10.00 -3.09 13.60
N PHE A 114 -10.34 -3.06 12.32
CA PHE A 114 -9.59 -3.71 11.27
C PHE A 114 -9.39 -2.76 10.09
N THR A 115 -8.14 -2.54 9.66
CA THR A 115 -7.84 -1.88 8.38
C THR A 115 -7.67 -2.91 7.28
N PHE A 116 -8.47 -2.78 6.22
CA PHE A 116 -8.47 -3.66 5.06
C PHE A 116 -7.45 -3.19 4.03
N HIS A 117 -6.22 -3.73 4.09
CA HIS A 117 -5.10 -3.28 3.26
C HIS A 117 -4.99 -3.98 1.90
N THR A 118 -5.57 -5.18 1.75
CA THR A 118 -5.24 -6.04 0.61
C THR A 118 -6.50 -6.68 0.05
N LEU A 119 -6.64 -6.64 -1.28
CA LEU A 119 -7.65 -7.41 -2.02
C LEU A 119 -7.21 -8.87 -2.08
N TYR A 120 -7.40 -9.61 -0.97
CA TYR A 120 -6.86 -10.95 -0.76
C TYR A 120 -7.22 -11.95 -1.86
N ASP A 121 -8.35 -11.79 -2.51
CA ASP A 121 -8.81 -12.60 -3.63
C ASP A 121 -7.99 -12.39 -4.92
N GLN A 122 -7.25 -11.29 -5.02
CA GLN A 122 -6.33 -11.02 -6.11
C GLN A 122 -4.91 -11.59 -5.87
N TYR A 123 -4.61 -12.01 -4.63
CA TYR A 123 -3.30 -12.49 -4.19
C TYR A 123 -3.26 -14.00 -3.91
N VAL A 124 -4.30 -14.73 -4.26
CA VAL A 124 -4.42 -16.19 -4.03
C VAL A 124 -3.24 -16.96 -4.64
N HIS A 125 -2.71 -16.51 -5.78
CA HIS A 125 -1.58 -17.14 -6.48
C HIS A 125 -0.23 -17.12 -5.72
N TYR A 126 -0.12 -16.35 -4.64
CA TYR A 126 1.06 -16.36 -3.77
C TYR A 126 1.00 -17.43 -2.66
N PHE A 127 -0.14 -18.11 -2.51
CA PHE A 127 -0.33 -19.13 -1.48
C PHE A 127 -0.38 -20.51 -2.14
N PRO A 128 0.74 -21.27 -2.25
CA PRO A 128 0.82 -22.52 -3.01
C PRO A 128 -0.12 -23.62 -2.50
N PHE A 129 -0.59 -23.52 -1.25
CA PHE A 129 -1.59 -24.44 -0.69
C PHE A 129 -3.04 -24.01 -0.96
N VAL A 130 -3.26 -22.90 -1.67
CA VAL A 130 -4.56 -22.26 -1.86
C VAL A 130 -4.89 -22.10 -3.34
N GLU A 131 -4.07 -22.62 -4.25
CA GLU A 131 -4.28 -22.52 -5.71
C GLU A 131 -5.68 -23.02 -6.15
N ASN A 132 -6.24 -24.00 -5.44
CA ASN A 132 -7.60 -24.50 -5.67
C ASN A 132 -8.67 -23.82 -4.79
N THR A 133 -8.29 -22.86 -3.95
CA THR A 133 -9.25 -22.15 -3.08
C THR A 133 -9.95 -21.09 -3.90
N SER A 134 -11.26 -21.25 -4.08
CA SER A 134 -12.03 -20.27 -4.85
C SER A 134 -11.92 -18.86 -4.25
N LYS A 135 -11.90 -17.83 -5.08
CA LYS A 135 -11.96 -16.41 -4.65
C LYS A 135 -13.06 -16.20 -3.60
N ASN A 136 -14.17 -16.91 -3.73
CA ASN A 136 -15.31 -16.86 -2.80
C ASN A 136 -14.97 -17.28 -1.37
N VAL A 137 -14.07 -18.27 -1.20
CA VAL A 137 -13.63 -18.71 0.15
C VAL A 137 -12.81 -17.59 0.81
N VAL A 138 -11.87 -17.01 0.08
CA VAL A 138 -11.03 -15.90 0.60
C VAL A 138 -11.89 -14.69 0.94
N GLN A 139 -12.84 -14.32 0.07
CA GLN A 139 -13.81 -13.25 0.32
C GLN A 139 -14.68 -13.55 1.55
N SER A 140 -15.10 -14.82 1.71
CA SER A 140 -15.89 -15.23 2.88
C SER A 140 -15.09 -15.13 4.18
N ILE A 141 -13.79 -15.48 4.16
CA ILE A 141 -12.88 -15.32 5.32
C ILE A 141 -12.75 -13.83 5.69
N ALA A 142 -12.48 -12.98 4.70
CA ALA A 142 -12.35 -11.53 4.89
C ALA A 142 -13.65 -10.91 5.42
N ARG A 143 -14.80 -11.20 4.77
CA ARG A 143 -16.11 -10.75 5.20
C ARG A 143 -16.42 -11.16 6.64
N ASN A 144 -16.23 -12.44 6.97
CA ASN A 144 -16.52 -12.96 8.31
C ASN A 144 -15.62 -12.33 9.38
N PHE A 145 -14.40 -11.96 9.04
CA PHE A 145 -13.52 -11.25 9.95
C PHE A 145 -14.00 -9.79 10.12
N CYS A 146 -14.27 -9.09 9.04
CA CYS A 146 -14.83 -7.72 9.06
C CYS A 146 -16.08 -7.65 9.94
N ASN A 147 -16.99 -8.61 9.81
CA ASN A 147 -18.26 -8.63 10.55
C ASN A 147 -18.11 -8.95 12.05
N ARG A 148 -16.90 -9.26 12.53
CA ARG A 148 -16.58 -9.39 13.96
C ARG A 148 -16.00 -8.12 14.57
N CYS A 149 -15.59 -7.17 13.74
CA CYS A 149 -15.01 -5.91 14.19
C CYS A 149 -16.09 -4.89 14.56
N ASN A 150 -15.74 -3.92 15.41
CA ASN A 150 -16.61 -2.79 15.70
C ASN A 150 -16.68 -1.82 14.51
N ILE A 151 -15.54 -1.60 13.88
CA ILE A 151 -15.38 -0.77 12.68
C ILE A 151 -14.36 -1.44 11.75
N VAL A 152 -14.59 -1.31 10.45
CA VAL A 152 -13.63 -1.62 9.39
C VAL A 152 -13.17 -0.32 8.75
N VAL A 153 -11.88 -0.13 8.64
CA VAL A 153 -11.27 0.99 7.92
C VAL A 153 -10.88 0.53 6.53
N ALA A 154 -11.31 1.27 5.53
CA ALA A 154 -10.94 1.08 4.12
C ALA A 154 -10.08 2.26 3.65
N PRO A 155 -8.98 2.02 2.90
CA PRO A 155 -8.07 3.09 2.49
C PRO A 155 -8.59 3.90 1.28
N SER A 156 -9.68 3.48 0.65
CA SER A 156 -10.30 4.15 -0.50
C SER A 156 -11.80 3.86 -0.57
N GLN A 157 -12.56 4.70 -1.26
CA GLN A 157 -14.00 4.50 -1.45
C GLN A 157 -14.30 3.25 -2.31
N LEU A 158 -13.45 2.95 -3.28
CA LEU A 158 -13.59 1.71 -4.09
C LEU A 158 -13.43 0.46 -3.22
N VAL A 159 -12.55 0.48 -2.21
CA VAL A 159 -12.46 -0.61 -1.21
C VAL A 159 -13.70 -0.65 -0.32
N VAL A 160 -14.29 0.48 0.08
CA VAL A 160 -15.58 0.51 0.78
C VAL A 160 -16.65 -0.19 -0.05
N ASN A 161 -16.77 0.17 -1.33
CA ASN A 161 -17.76 -0.41 -2.26
C ASN A 161 -17.51 -1.92 -2.47
N TYR A 162 -16.24 -2.34 -2.58
CA TYR A 162 -15.86 -3.74 -2.65
C TYR A 162 -16.30 -4.53 -1.41
N LEU A 163 -16.00 -4.02 -0.21
CA LEU A 163 -16.37 -4.66 1.06
C LEU A 163 -17.90 -4.78 1.21
N GLN A 164 -18.65 -3.76 0.83
CA GLN A 164 -20.11 -3.80 0.80
C GLN A 164 -20.63 -4.87 -0.15
N ARG A 165 -20.05 -4.95 -1.35
CA ARG A 165 -20.44 -5.94 -2.38
C ARG A 165 -20.20 -7.38 -1.93
N ILE A 166 -19.11 -7.66 -1.21
CA ILE A 166 -18.85 -9.01 -0.66
C ILE A 166 -19.65 -9.32 0.61
N GLY A 167 -20.52 -8.39 1.08
CA GLY A 167 -21.45 -8.61 2.18
C GLY A 167 -20.91 -8.26 3.57
N VAL A 168 -20.01 -7.27 3.68
CA VAL A 168 -19.62 -6.71 4.98
C VAL A 168 -20.76 -5.84 5.52
N GLU A 169 -21.28 -6.20 6.69
CA GLU A 169 -22.38 -5.53 7.37
C GLU A 169 -21.90 -4.52 8.43
N THR A 170 -20.69 -4.70 8.93
CA THR A 170 -20.05 -3.79 9.91
C THR A 170 -19.89 -2.40 9.30
N SER A 171 -19.95 -1.36 10.14
CA SER A 171 -19.66 0.01 9.71
C SER A 171 -18.26 0.11 9.09
N ILE A 172 -18.20 0.65 7.87
CA ILE A 172 -16.95 0.86 7.14
C ILE A 172 -16.71 2.37 7.07
N ILE A 173 -15.49 2.78 7.40
CA ILE A 173 -15.04 4.18 7.34
C ILE A 173 -13.91 4.29 6.34
N ASN A 174 -13.97 5.28 5.46
CA ASN A 174 -12.86 5.57 4.54
C ASN A 174 -11.85 6.48 5.24
N ILE A 175 -10.67 5.92 5.57
CA ILE A 175 -9.51 6.66 6.07
C ILE A 175 -8.28 6.14 5.30
N PRO A 176 -7.72 6.92 4.39
CA PRO A 176 -6.51 6.55 3.69
C PRO A 176 -5.30 6.53 4.65
N THR A 177 -4.28 5.78 4.30
CA THR A 177 -2.95 5.99 4.87
C THR A 177 -2.43 7.30 4.29
N GLY A 178 -2.07 8.23 5.14
CA GLY A 178 -1.56 9.53 4.72
C GLY A 178 -0.15 9.46 4.15
N VAL A 179 0.29 10.58 3.61
CA VAL A 179 1.67 10.80 3.17
C VAL A 179 2.38 11.66 4.22
N ASP A 180 3.59 11.26 4.57
CA ASP A 180 4.47 12.08 5.41
C ASP A 180 5.13 13.15 4.55
N LEU A 181 4.56 14.34 4.55
CA LEU A 181 5.08 15.45 3.77
C LEU A 181 6.43 15.97 4.27
N GLU A 182 6.77 15.74 5.54
CA GLU A 182 8.04 16.17 6.11
C GLU A 182 9.23 15.39 5.52
N GLU A 183 9.01 14.13 5.13
CA GLU A 183 10.04 13.34 4.46
C GLU A 183 10.45 13.94 3.10
N PHE A 184 9.60 14.77 2.49
CA PHE A 184 9.85 15.42 1.20
C PHE A 184 10.44 16.83 1.32
N ASN A 185 10.89 17.21 2.50
CA ASN A 185 11.70 18.42 2.69
C ASN A 185 13.19 18.09 2.45
N ASN A 186 13.95 19.03 1.90
CA ASN A 186 15.39 18.91 1.67
C ASN A 186 15.81 17.74 0.77
N LEU A 187 15.17 17.62 -0.38
CA LEU A 187 15.39 16.56 -1.36
C LEU A 187 16.67 16.79 -2.19
N GLU A 188 17.41 15.71 -2.45
CA GLU A 188 18.47 15.69 -3.45
C GLU A 188 17.88 15.34 -4.82
N THR A 189 17.85 16.31 -5.74
CA THR A 189 17.24 16.14 -7.06
C THR A 189 18.16 15.46 -8.08
N ASP A 190 19.46 15.35 -7.77
CA ASP A 190 20.50 14.70 -8.58
C ASP A 190 20.97 13.35 -7.98
N TRP A 191 20.19 12.79 -7.06
CA TRP A 191 20.58 11.57 -6.35
C TRP A 191 20.70 10.35 -7.26
N LEU A 192 19.80 10.20 -8.25
CA LEU A 192 19.89 9.10 -9.23
C LEU A 192 21.10 9.24 -10.14
N GLU A 193 21.47 10.44 -10.55
CA GLU A 193 22.66 10.72 -11.32
C GLU A 193 23.93 10.36 -10.56
N LYS A 194 24.00 10.69 -9.26
CA LYS A 194 25.15 10.42 -8.39
C LYS A 194 25.34 8.96 -8.04
N ASN A 195 24.26 8.18 -7.96
CA ASN A 195 24.30 6.82 -7.41
C ASN A 195 24.05 5.72 -8.45
N TYR A 196 23.55 6.08 -9.63
CA TYR A 196 23.26 5.16 -10.72
C TYR A 196 23.72 5.78 -12.05
N ASP A 197 23.82 4.98 -13.08
CA ASP A 197 24.21 5.43 -14.42
C ASP A 197 23.04 6.14 -15.13
N VAL A 198 22.64 7.30 -14.59
CA VAL A 198 21.59 8.17 -15.14
C VAL A 198 22.25 9.46 -15.61
N SER A 199 22.12 9.79 -16.89
CA SER A 199 22.66 11.04 -17.41
C SER A 199 21.77 12.23 -17.00
N PRO A 200 22.36 13.41 -16.70
CA PRO A 200 21.59 14.63 -16.44
C PRO A 200 20.65 15.05 -17.58
N ASP A 201 20.93 14.62 -18.81
CA ASP A 201 20.11 14.92 -19.98
C ASP A 201 18.95 13.93 -20.17
N GLU A 202 18.93 12.82 -19.41
CA GLU A 202 17.87 11.82 -19.52
C GLU A 202 16.65 12.21 -18.67
N LYS A 203 15.45 12.05 -19.25
CA LYS A 203 14.20 12.10 -18.50
C LYS A 203 13.93 10.79 -17.77
N VAL A 204 13.71 10.85 -16.48
CA VAL A 204 13.54 9.69 -15.62
C VAL A 204 12.05 9.35 -15.42
N LEU A 205 11.66 8.16 -15.89
CA LEU A 205 10.39 7.52 -15.56
C LEU A 205 10.62 6.62 -14.34
N LEU A 206 9.94 6.89 -13.24
CA LEU A 206 10.12 6.18 -11.98
C LEU A 206 8.96 5.22 -11.69
N PHE A 207 9.30 3.99 -11.33
CA PHE A 207 8.40 3.04 -10.71
C PHE A 207 8.94 2.65 -9.32
N VAL A 208 8.07 2.65 -8.31
CA VAL A 208 8.40 2.17 -6.96
C VAL A 208 7.42 1.08 -6.55
N GLY A 209 7.94 -0.10 -6.21
CA GLY A 209 7.09 -1.19 -5.76
C GLY A 209 7.74 -2.56 -5.84
N ARG A 210 7.02 -3.57 -5.34
CA ARG A 210 7.44 -4.96 -5.46
C ARG A 210 7.40 -5.41 -6.92
N LEU A 211 8.43 -6.09 -7.41
CA LEU A 211 8.48 -6.65 -8.76
C LEU A 211 7.72 -7.99 -8.82
N GLY A 212 6.41 -7.93 -8.63
CA GLY A 212 5.47 -9.04 -8.69
C GLY A 212 4.54 -8.96 -9.91
N LYS A 213 3.84 -10.06 -10.22
CA LYS A 213 2.90 -10.12 -11.36
C LYS A 213 1.80 -9.07 -11.24
N GLU A 214 1.31 -8.84 -10.02
CA GLU A 214 0.25 -7.89 -9.68
C GLU A 214 0.61 -6.42 -9.98
N LYS A 215 1.90 -6.11 -10.06
CA LYS A 215 2.40 -4.77 -10.37
C LYS A 215 2.53 -4.51 -11.87
N ASN A 216 2.35 -5.53 -12.69
CA ASN A 216 2.28 -5.44 -14.14
C ASN A 216 3.48 -4.73 -14.82
N VAL A 217 4.70 -4.92 -14.25
CA VAL A 217 5.93 -4.28 -14.78
C VAL A 217 6.26 -4.76 -16.20
N THR A 218 5.84 -5.97 -16.57
CA THR A 218 5.96 -6.48 -17.97
C THR A 218 5.24 -5.56 -18.97
N PHE A 219 4.05 -5.07 -18.62
CA PHE A 219 3.33 -4.08 -19.44
C PHE A 219 4.11 -2.76 -19.51
N LEU A 220 4.65 -2.30 -18.37
CA LEU A 220 5.45 -1.08 -18.32
C LEU A 220 6.69 -1.14 -19.23
N LEU A 221 7.42 -2.27 -19.24
CA LEU A 221 8.58 -2.44 -20.11
C LEU A 221 8.21 -2.35 -21.60
N LYS A 222 7.09 -2.95 -22.01
CA LYS A 222 6.57 -2.84 -23.38
C LYS A 222 6.21 -1.40 -23.75
N CYS A 223 5.56 -0.68 -22.83
CA CYS A 223 5.25 0.73 -23.05
C CYS A 223 6.53 1.58 -23.09
N PHE A 224 7.49 1.31 -22.20
CA PHE A 224 8.76 2.04 -22.16
C PHE A 224 9.57 1.86 -23.43
N GLN A 225 9.63 0.66 -24.02
CA GLN A 225 10.28 0.44 -25.32
C GLN A 225 9.71 1.36 -26.40
N ALA A 226 8.38 1.51 -26.44
CA ALA A 226 7.72 2.39 -27.41
C ALA A 226 7.97 3.88 -27.11
N VAL A 227 8.05 4.25 -25.83
CA VAL A 227 8.42 5.63 -25.41
C VAL A 227 9.87 5.90 -25.82
N GLN A 228 10.81 5.02 -25.49
CA GLN A 228 12.24 5.18 -25.77
C GLN A 228 12.54 5.29 -27.26
N ALA A 229 11.78 4.60 -28.12
CA ALA A 229 11.91 4.71 -29.57
C ALA A 229 11.53 6.11 -30.12
N ARG A 230 10.63 6.84 -29.42
CA ARG A 230 10.21 8.20 -29.80
C ARG A 230 10.94 9.29 -29.03
N TYR A 231 11.33 8.99 -27.78
CA TYR A 231 12.04 9.90 -26.89
C TYR A 231 13.31 9.18 -26.36
N PRO A 232 14.41 9.17 -27.14
CA PRO A 232 15.61 8.38 -26.82
C PRO A 232 16.33 8.79 -25.52
N LEU A 233 16.21 10.07 -25.14
CA LEU A 233 16.80 10.61 -23.91
C LEU A 233 15.85 10.37 -22.72
N CYS A 234 15.48 9.12 -22.49
CA CYS A 234 14.73 8.72 -21.31
C CYS A 234 15.26 7.42 -20.72
N ARG A 235 15.05 7.26 -19.41
CA ARG A 235 15.44 6.10 -18.62
C ARG A 235 14.29 5.66 -17.74
N LEU A 236 14.10 4.35 -17.58
CA LEU A 236 13.18 3.78 -16.64
C LEU A 236 13.94 3.31 -15.39
N VAL A 237 13.57 3.81 -14.22
CA VAL A 237 14.12 3.40 -12.93
C VAL A 237 13.08 2.59 -12.17
N LEU A 238 13.44 1.34 -11.82
CA LEU A 238 12.61 0.40 -11.08
C LEU A 238 13.16 0.22 -9.66
N VAL A 239 12.48 0.82 -8.68
CA VAL A 239 12.85 0.72 -7.26
C VAL A 239 12.07 -0.40 -6.60
N GLY A 240 12.79 -1.38 -6.05
CA GLY A 240 12.25 -2.52 -5.33
C GLY A 240 12.76 -3.86 -5.84
N LYS A 241 12.34 -4.92 -5.15
CA LYS A 241 12.64 -6.32 -5.50
C LYS A 241 11.35 -7.13 -5.61
N GLY A 242 11.45 -8.30 -6.23
CA GLY A 242 10.34 -9.24 -6.27
C GLY A 242 10.61 -10.48 -7.10
N PRO A 243 9.69 -11.45 -7.07
CA PRO A 243 9.89 -12.75 -7.71
C PRO A 243 10.02 -12.67 -9.24
N GLN A 244 9.62 -11.56 -9.84
CA GLN A 244 9.74 -11.37 -11.29
C GLN A 244 11.04 -10.68 -11.74
N GLU A 245 11.92 -10.24 -10.85
CA GLU A 245 13.09 -9.45 -11.21
C GLU A 245 13.96 -10.12 -12.31
N ASN A 246 14.31 -11.40 -12.13
CA ASN A 246 15.14 -12.13 -13.11
C ASN A 246 14.45 -12.23 -14.48
N TYR A 247 13.13 -12.47 -14.49
CA TYR A 247 12.35 -12.49 -15.72
C TYR A 247 12.32 -11.11 -16.40
N LEU A 248 12.13 -10.03 -15.64
CA LEU A 248 12.09 -8.67 -16.17
C LEU A 248 13.43 -8.24 -16.74
N ARG A 249 14.56 -8.58 -16.07
CA ARG A 249 15.92 -8.33 -16.60
C ARG A 249 16.17 -9.09 -17.91
N LYS A 250 15.72 -10.34 -17.99
CA LYS A 250 15.79 -11.12 -19.25
C LYS A 250 14.97 -10.45 -20.35
N LEU A 251 13.75 -10.03 -20.03
CA LEU A 251 12.87 -9.34 -20.98
C LEU A 251 13.48 -8.03 -21.50
N CYS A 252 14.15 -7.23 -20.65
CA CYS A 252 14.86 -6.01 -21.08
C CYS A 252 15.92 -6.32 -22.13
N ARG A 253 16.71 -7.39 -21.95
CA ARG A 253 17.71 -7.84 -22.95
C ARG A 253 17.05 -8.25 -24.26
N GLU A 254 16.00 -9.07 -24.19
CA GLU A 254 15.25 -9.53 -25.38
C GLU A 254 14.62 -8.36 -26.17
N MET A 255 14.27 -7.29 -25.47
CA MET A 255 13.68 -6.07 -26.04
C MET A 255 14.73 -5.04 -26.47
N GLY A 256 16.02 -5.24 -26.16
CA GLY A 256 17.11 -4.31 -26.49
C GLY A 256 17.04 -2.97 -25.73
N ILE A 257 16.51 -2.99 -24.50
CA ILE A 257 16.34 -1.78 -23.65
C ILE A 257 17.10 -1.90 -22.33
N GLU A 258 17.96 -2.88 -22.15
CA GLU A 258 18.63 -3.14 -20.87
C GLU A 258 19.48 -1.96 -20.39
N ASP A 259 20.16 -1.25 -21.29
CA ASP A 259 20.99 -0.08 -20.99
C ASP A 259 20.15 1.16 -20.57
N LYS A 260 18.84 1.13 -20.78
CA LYS A 260 17.90 2.21 -20.45
C LYS A 260 16.97 1.88 -19.29
N VAL A 261 17.16 0.71 -18.64
CA VAL A 261 16.35 0.30 -17.49
C VAL A 261 17.25 0.03 -16.28
N THR A 262 17.14 0.84 -15.26
CA THR A 262 17.88 0.72 -14.01
C THR A 262 17.06 -0.02 -12.96
N PHE A 263 17.59 -1.10 -12.40
CA PHE A 263 17.02 -1.83 -11.28
C PHE A 263 17.83 -1.50 -10.01
N THR A 264 17.27 -0.74 -9.10
CA THR A 264 17.97 -0.32 -7.88
C THR A 264 18.01 -1.37 -6.78
N GLY A 265 17.09 -2.34 -6.82
CA GLY A 265 16.82 -3.23 -5.70
C GLY A 265 16.04 -2.52 -4.58
N VAL A 266 16.08 -3.07 -3.37
CA VAL A 266 15.46 -2.46 -2.18
C VAL A 266 16.36 -1.35 -1.67
N LEU A 267 15.79 -0.17 -1.48
CA LEU A 267 16.49 1.00 -0.95
C LEU A 267 15.98 1.36 0.46
N PRO A 268 16.83 1.95 1.31
CA PRO A 268 16.39 2.62 2.53
C PRO A 268 15.37 3.72 2.22
N ARG A 269 14.46 3.99 3.17
CA ARG A 269 13.37 4.95 2.97
C ARG A 269 13.84 6.33 2.49
N GLN A 270 14.88 6.86 3.10
CA GLN A 270 15.45 8.16 2.72
C GLN A 270 15.87 8.19 1.24
N ASN A 271 16.52 7.12 0.76
CA ASN A 271 16.97 7.03 -0.62
C ASN A 271 15.81 6.91 -1.61
N ILE A 272 14.69 6.24 -1.21
CA ILE A 272 13.46 6.19 -2.02
C ILE A 272 12.90 7.60 -2.22
N VAL A 273 12.92 8.42 -1.18
CA VAL A 273 12.44 9.81 -1.25
C VAL A 273 13.29 10.63 -2.23
N HIS A 274 14.62 10.45 -2.22
CA HIS A 274 15.51 11.08 -3.20
C HIS A 274 15.28 10.56 -4.63
N CYS A 275 14.91 9.28 -4.81
CA CYS A 275 14.52 8.76 -6.15
C CYS A 275 13.29 9.51 -6.69
N TYR A 276 12.29 9.78 -5.86
CA TYR A 276 11.14 10.57 -6.31
C TYR A 276 11.57 11.99 -6.71
N ALA A 277 12.45 12.61 -5.95
CA ALA A 277 12.93 13.97 -6.24
C ALA A 277 13.78 14.08 -7.51
N SER A 278 14.49 12.99 -7.86
CA SER A 278 15.37 12.93 -9.05
C SER A 278 14.62 12.47 -10.32
N ALA A 279 13.32 12.18 -10.24
CA ALA A 279 12.55 11.70 -11.37
C ALA A 279 11.72 12.82 -12.02
N ASP A 280 11.30 12.59 -13.27
CA ASP A 280 10.43 13.50 -14.01
C ASP A 280 8.97 13.02 -13.98
N LEU A 281 8.70 11.72 -14.13
CA LEU A 281 7.36 11.17 -14.14
C LEU A 281 7.29 9.93 -13.25
N PHE A 282 6.16 9.75 -12.58
CA PHE A 282 5.85 8.51 -11.90
C PHE A 282 4.93 7.64 -12.76
N VAL A 283 5.37 6.41 -13.08
CA VAL A 283 4.64 5.49 -13.97
C VAL A 283 4.17 4.25 -13.20
N PHE A 284 2.86 4.00 -13.16
CA PHE A 284 2.31 2.99 -12.27
C PHE A 284 1.24 2.10 -12.96
N PRO A 285 1.64 0.95 -13.50
CA PRO A 285 0.77 0.06 -14.28
C PRO A 285 -0.03 -0.95 -13.43
N SER A 286 0.02 -0.85 -12.09
CA SER A 286 -0.65 -1.80 -11.19
C SER A 286 -2.18 -1.68 -11.26
N VAL A 287 -2.87 -2.83 -11.26
CA VAL A 287 -4.33 -2.91 -11.34
C VAL A 287 -5.00 -3.45 -10.07
N THR A 288 -4.23 -3.69 -8.99
CA THR A 288 -4.71 -4.36 -7.77
C THR A 288 -4.50 -3.56 -6.48
N GLU A 289 -4.18 -2.28 -6.59
CA GLU A 289 -3.91 -1.45 -5.42
C GLU A 289 -5.18 -1.08 -4.66
N THR A 290 -5.15 -1.20 -3.35
CA THR A 290 -6.23 -0.69 -2.49
C THR A 290 -6.20 0.82 -2.34
N GLN A 291 -5.00 1.43 -2.35
CA GLN A 291 -4.79 2.88 -2.28
C GLN A 291 -3.69 3.35 -3.24
N GLY A 292 -2.54 2.66 -3.27
CA GLY A 292 -1.36 3.09 -4.02
C GLY A 292 -0.59 4.20 -3.30
N LEU A 293 -0.07 3.91 -2.10
CA LEU A 293 0.70 4.86 -1.28
C LEU A 293 1.80 5.56 -2.06
N VAL A 294 2.50 4.81 -2.90
CA VAL A 294 3.59 5.30 -3.76
C VAL A 294 3.16 6.41 -4.73
N ILE A 295 1.88 6.46 -5.11
CA ILE A 295 1.33 7.56 -5.93
C ILE A 295 1.26 8.85 -5.10
N GLY A 296 0.80 8.74 -3.85
CA GLY A 296 0.79 9.88 -2.92
C GLY A 296 2.20 10.39 -2.64
N GLU A 297 3.17 9.48 -2.50
CA GLU A 297 4.58 9.81 -2.32
C GLU A 297 5.17 10.52 -3.56
N ALA A 298 4.89 10.02 -4.76
CA ALA A 298 5.29 10.67 -6.01
C ALA A 298 4.72 12.11 -6.12
N LYS A 299 3.43 12.27 -5.80
CA LYS A 299 2.78 13.59 -5.78
C LYS A 299 3.37 14.54 -4.73
N ALA A 300 3.81 14.02 -3.58
CA ALA A 300 4.50 14.81 -2.55
C ALA A 300 5.86 15.34 -3.03
N ALA A 301 6.51 14.63 -3.94
CA ALA A 301 7.71 15.10 -4.64
C ALA A 301 7.39 16.00 -5.86
N GLY A 302 6.12 16.28 -6.12
CA GLY A 302 5.69 17.09 -7.27
C GLY A 302 5.71 16.34 -8.61
N LEU A 303 5.76 15.00 -8.62
CA LEU A 303 5.76 14.24 -9.85
C LEU A 303 4.35 14.10 -10.44
N PRO A 304 4.13 14.44 -11.71
CA PRO A 304 2.95 14.01 -12.43
C PRO A 304 2.92 12.49 -12.54
N VAL A 305 1.72 11.90 -12.48
CA VAL A 305 1.53 10.46 -12.44
C VAL A 305 0.88 9.95 -13.71
N VAL A 306 1.42 8.89 -14.32
CA VAL A 306 0.72 8.11 -15.34
C VAL A 306 0.40 6.74 -14.76
N ALA A 307 -0.88 6.44 -14.60
CA ALA A 307 -1.33 5.18 -13.97
C ALA A 307 -2.51 4.54 -14.73
N ILE A 308 -2.66 3.22 -14.54
CA ILE A 308 -3.85 2.51 -15.02
C ILE A 308 -5.05 2.88 -14.15
N ARG A 309 -6.20 3.11 -14.79
CA ARG A 309 -7.48 3.42 -14.13
C ARG A 309 -8.04 2.18 -13.43
N ALA A 310 -7.55 1.89 -12.24
CA ALA A 310 -7.99 0.75 -11.42
C ALA A 310 -7.94 1.11 -9.94
N PHE A 311 -8.90 0.61 -9.15
CA PHE A 311 -8.97 0.76 -7.67
C PHE A 311 -8.30 2.02 -7.10
N GLY A 312 -7.27 1.87 -6.25
CA GLY A 312 -6.58 2.97 -5.57
C GLY A 312 -6.06 4.08 -6.49
N PRO A 313 -5.34 3.77 -7.59
CA PRO A 313 -4.92 4.78 -8.55
C PRO A 313 -6.06 5.64 -9.09
N ALA A 314 -7.24 5.05 -9.35
CA ALA A 314 -8.40 5.77 -9.87
C ALA A 314 -8.96 6.83 -8.89
N GLU A 315 -8.67 6.71 -7.59
CA GLU A 315 -9.07 7.70 -6.58
C GLU A 315 -7.92 8.65 -6.20
N THR A 316 -6.67 8.21 -6.38
CA THR A 316 -5.49 8.97 -5.95
C THR A 316 -5.02 9.96 -7.03
N VAL A 317 -5.22 9.62 -8.32
CA VAL A 317 -4.85 10.49 -9.45
C VAL A 317 -6.08 11.25 -9.95
N MET A 318 -6.00 12.56 -9.97
CA MET A 318 -7.00 13.43 -10.62
C MET A 318 -6.65 13.58 -12.10
N HIS A 319 -7.34 12.80 -12.95
CA HIS A 319 -7.08 12.74 -14.39
C HIS A 319 -7.15 14.11 -15.06
N GLY A 320 -6.08 14.51 -15.75
CA GLY A 320 -5.94 15.80 -16.41
C GLY A 320 -5.51 16.96 -15.50
N GLU A 321 -5.43 16.75 -14.18
CA GLU A 321 -5.02 17.77 -13.20
C GLU A 321 -3.62 17.50 -12.64
N ASP A 322 -3.38 16.31 -12.06
CA ASP A 322 -2.11 15.94 -11.43
C ASP A 322 -1.48 14.69 -12.06
N GLY A 323 -2.04 14.21 -13.15
CA GLY A 323 -1.58 13.07 -13.89
C GLY A 323 -2.62 12.53 -14.86
N PHE A 324 -2.31 11.41 -15.50
CA PHE A 324 -3.19 10.72 -16.40
C PHE A 324 -3.58 9.33 -15.90
N LEU A 325 -4.88 9.04 -15.93
CA LEU A 325 -5.43 7.70 -15.76
C LEU A 325 -5.75 7.14 -17.14
N THR A 326 -5.14 6.03 -17.49
CA THR A 326 -5.33 5.35 -18.77
C THR A 326 -6.02 4.01 -18.60
N ASP A 327 -6.62 3.51 -19.66
CA ASP A 327 -7.02 2.11 -19.73
C ASP A 327 -5.77 1.22 -19.79
N LEU A 328 -5.95 -0.10 -19.61
CA LEU A 328 -4.87 -1.08 -19.74
C LEU A 328 -4.54 -1.30 -21.23
N SER A 329 -4.16 -0.24 -21.91
CA SER A 329 -3.80 -0.17 -23.33
C SER A 329 -2.40 0.43 -23.48
N PRO A 330 -1.46 -0.26 -24.14
CA PRO A 330 -0.13 0.30 -24.38
C PRO A 330 -0.16 1.65 -25.11
N SER A 331 -1.03 1.82 -26.10
CA SER A 331 -1.12 3.07 -26.86
C SER A 331 -1.52 4.25 -25.98
N SER A 332 -2.56 4.13 -25.15
CA SER A 332 -3.01 5.22 -24.28
C SER A 332 -1.97 5.53 -23.18
N PHE A 333 -1.31 4.51 -22.63
CA PHE A 333 -0.28 4.70 -21.62
C PHE A 333 0.97 5.38 -22.18
N VAL A 334 1.41 4.97 -23.38
CA VAL A 334 2.54 5.59 -24.10
C VAL A 334 2.22 7.04 -24.48
N THR A 335 1.03 7.30 -25.02
CA THR A 335 0.61 8.69 -25.37
C THR A 335 0.64 9.58 -24.14
N ALA A 336 0.08 9.15 -23.01
CA ALA A 336 0.07 9.91 -21.77
C ALA A 336 1.48 10.24 -21.25
N ILE A 337 2.43 9.32 -21.38
CA ILE A 337 3.85 9.58 -21.02
C ILE A 337 4.44 10.61 -21.97
N LEU A 338 4.30 10.43 -23.28
CA LEU A 338 4.88 11.33 -24.30
C LEU A 338 4.32 12.73 -24.19
N ASP A 339 3.00 12.89 -23.98
CA ASP A 339 2.37 14.19 -23.79
C ASP A 339 3.02 14.98 -22.64
N LEU A 340 3.39 14.30 -21.54
CA LEU A 340 4.06 14.94 -20.41
C LEU A 340 5.55 15.21 -20.67
N LEU A 341 6.24 14.36 -21.45
CA LEU A 341 7.64 14.57 -21.80
C LEU A 341 7.84 15.68 -22.85
N GLU A 342 6.91 15.81 -23.79
CA GLU A 342 7.01 16.73 -24.93
C GLU A 342 6.37 18.10 -24.64
N ASN A 343 5.44 18.20 -23.65
CA ASN A 343 4.71 19.44 -23.33
C ASN A 343 5.08 19.97 -21.95
N LYS A 344 6.04 20.89 -21.91
CA LYS A 344 6.52 21.50 -20.66
C LYS A 344 5.44 22.25 -19.90
N GLU A 345 4.54 22.95 -20.54
CA GLU A 345 3.47 23.71 -19.86
C GLU A 345 2.49 22.76 -19.15
N LEU A 346 2.14 21.67 -19.81
CA LEU A 346 1.31 20.61 -19.25
C LEU A 346 1.98 19.98 -18.03
N TYR A 347 3.27 19.64 -18.17
CA TYR A 347 4.09 19.08 -17.09
C TYR A 347 4.13 20.00 -15.88
N ASP A 348 4.53 21.28 -16.07
CA ASP A 348 4.67 22.26 -14.99
C ASP A 348 3.34 22.50 -14.24
N ARG A 349 2.21 22.52 -14.98
CA ARG A 349 0.88 22.62 -14.39
C ARG A 349 0.53 21.41 -13.55
N MET A 350 0.73 20.19 -14.08
CA MET A 350 0.42 18.96 -13.38
C MET A 350 1.31 18.72 -12.18
N SER A 351 2.60 19.04 -12.27
CA SER A 351 3.56 18.97 -11.17
C SER A 351 3.12 19.83 -9.98
N LYS A 352 2.77 21.09 -10.22
CA LYS A 352 2.25 22.00 -9.18
C LYS A 352 0.95 21.47 -8.56
N GLN A 353 0.08 20.90 -9.36
CA GLN A 353 -1.22 20.38 -8.89
C GLN A 353 -1.04 19.08 -8.10
N ALA A 354 -0.08 18.21 -8.48
CA ALA A 354 0.25 16.99 -7.76
C ALA A 354 0.62 17.29 -6.30
N TYR A 355 1.53 18.23 -6.08
CA TYR A 355 1.91 18.66 -4.73
C TYR A 355 0.74 19.24 -3.93
N LYS A 356 -0.10 20.07 -4.55
CA LYS A 356 -1.28 20.65 -3.88
C LYS A 356 -2.31 19.58 -3.48
N ASN A 357 -2.57 18.64 -4.36
CA ASN A 357 -3.61 17.62 -4.14
C ASN A 357 -3.22 16.63 -3.04
N VAL A 358 -1.92 16.36 -2.82
CA VAL A 358 -1.49 15.45 -1.75
C VAL A 358 -1.52 16.09 -0.36
N ALA A 359 -1.46 17.41 -0.25
CA ALA A 359 -1.47 18.11 1.03
C ALA A 359 -2.71 17.78 1.89
N HIS A 360 -3.85 17.47 1.23
CA HIS A 360 -5.09 17.11 1.91
C HIS A 360 -5.12 15.68 2.51
N ILE A 361 -4.12 14.85 2.20
CA ILE A 361 -3.98 13.49 2.72
C ILE A 361 -2.67 13.33 3.51
N SER A 362 -2.29 14.34 4.28
CA SER A 362 -1.12 14.24 5.15
C SER A 362 -1.30 13.14 6.20
N SER A 363 -0.18 12.51 6.62
CA SER A 363 -0.19 11.47 7.66
C SER A 363 -0.82 11.96 8.96
N SER A 364 -0.53 13.19 9.36
CA SER A 364 -1.07 13.79 10.59
C SER A 364 -2.60 13.97 10.53
N TYR A 365 -3.14 14.42 9.39
CA TYR A 365 -4.59 14.55 9.19
C TYR A 365 -5.30 13.19 9.22
N CYS A 366 -4.76 12.19 8.53
CA CYS A 366 -5.31 10.84 8.52
C CYS A 366 -5.24 10.18 9.92
N ALA A 367 -4.14 10.42 10.65
CA ALA A 367 -3.97 9.94 12.02
C ALA A 367 -5.00 10.56 12.97
N GLU A 368 -5.29 11.86 12.86
CA GLU A 368 -6.31 12.50 13.71
C GLU A 368 -7.69 11.90 13.47
N LYS A 369 -8.09 11.71 12.21
CA LYS A 369 -9.33 11.00 11.88
C LYS A 369 -9.40 9.59 12.49
N MET A 370 -8.29 8.87 12.49
CA MET A 370 -8.22 7.53 13.09
C MET A 370 -8.35 7.60 14.62
N LEU A 371 -7.72 8.59 15.25
CA LEU A 371 -7.83 8.81 16.70
C LEU A 371 -9.24 9.19 17.12
N ASP A 372 -9.96 9.96 16.31
CA ASP A 372 -11.37 10.29 16.57
C ASP A 372 -12.24 9.02 16.58
N VAL A 373 -12.00 8.11 15.62
CA VAL A 373 -12.67 6.81 15.59
C VAL A 373 -12.35 5.99 16.84
N TYR A 374 -11.11 6.01 17.31
CA TYR A 374 -10.71 5.29 18.53
C TYR A 374 -11.41 5.89 19.78
N ARG A 375 -11.39 7.22 19.94
CA ARG A 375 -12.08 7.92 21.04
C ARG A 375 -13.54 7.56 21.08
N GLU A 376 -14.23 7.67 19.92
CA GLU A 376 -15.65 7.35 19.82
C GLU A 376 -15.96 5.90 20.23
N LEU A 377 -15.12 4.94 19.88
CA LEU A 377 -15.32 3.54 20.25
C LEU A 377 -15.07 3.28 21.73
N ILE A 378 -14.02 3.88 22.30
CA ILE A 378 -13.68 3.71 23.73
C ILE A 378 -14.77 4.30 24.63
N ASP A 379 -15.33 5.47 24.25
CA ASP A 379 -16.34 6.17 25.04
C ASP A 379 -17.70 5.45 25.07
N ARG A 380 -18.02 4.66 24.05
CA ARG A 380 -19.33 4.01 23.91
C ARG A 380 -19.64 2.91 24.91
N LYS A 381 -18.67 2.34 25.60
CA LYS A 381 -18.82 1.21 26.56
C LYS A 381 -19.57 -0.04 26.06
N ASP A 382 -20.19 0.01 24.89
CA ASP A 382 -20.86 -1.13 24.24
C ASP A 382 -20.06 -1.56 23.00
N PHE A 383 -19.40 -2.70 23.13
CA PHE A 383 -18.49 -3.26 22.12
C PHE A 383 -19.16 -4.27 21.18
N ALA A 384 -20.50 -4.26 21.09
CA ALA A 384 -21.18 -5.09 20.09
C ALA A 384 -20.97 -4.55 18.67
N PRO A 385 -20.70 -5.41 17.66
CA PRO A 385 -20.59 -4.99 16.28
C PRO A 385 -21.89 -4.32 15.80
N ARG A 386 -21.79 -3.12 15.24
CA ARG A 386 -22.96 -2.43 14.67
C ARG A 386 -23.27 -3.00 13.30
N LYS A 387 -24.42 -3.66 13.18
CA LYS A 387 -24.98 -4.04 11.89
C LYS A 387 -25.76 -2.84 11.31
N LYS A 388 -25.23 -2.21 10.24
CA LYS A 388 -26.06 -1.32 9.43
C LYS A 388 -27.01 -2.17 8.59
N LYS A 389 -28.33 -2.02 8.79
CA LYS A 389 -29.32 -2.50 7.83
C LYS A 389 -29.22 -1.61 6.58
N TYR A 390 -28.43 -2.03 5.59
CA TYR A 390 -28.50 -1.41 4.28
C TYR A 390 -29.80 -1.87 3.59
N LYS A 391 -30.73 -0.94 3.35
CA LYS A 391 -31.76 -1.16 2.34
C LYS A 391 -31.04 -1.17 0.99
N HIS A 392 -31.04 -2.31 0.32
CA HIS A 392 -30.56 -2.42 -1.06
C HIS A 392 -31.32 -1.39 -1.92
N LYS A 393 -30.70 -0.26 -2.21
CA LYS A 393 -30.99 0.49 -3.43
C LYS A 393 -30.10 -0.14 -4.49
N ASN A 394 -30.73 -0.88 -5.40
CA ASN A 394 -30.09 -1.33 -6.63
C ASN A 394 -29.60 -0.11 -7.41
N VAL A 395 -28.35 0.23 -7.26
CA VAL A 395 -27.64 1.07 -8.20
C VAL A 395 -26.89 0.09 -9.11
N ILE A 396 -27.58 -0.31 -10.16
CA ILE A 396 -27.00 -1.01 -11.30
C ILE A 396 -26.24 0.07 -12.08
N GLY A 397 -24.94 0.14 -11.87
CA GLY A 397 -24.00 0.81 -12.75
C GLY A 397 -23.22 -0.28 -13.49
N ASN A 398 -23.51 -0.44 -14.78
CA ASN A 398 -23.02 -1.51 -15.67
C ASN A 398 -21.54 -1.40 -16.09
N ASP A 399 -20.71 -0.62 -15.42
CA ASP A 399 -19.40 -0.26 -16.00
C ASP A 399 -18.19 -1.09 -15.49
N LEU A 400 -18.41 -2.07 -14.60
CA LEU A 400 -17.31 -2.87 -14.03
C LEU A 400 -17.16 -4.27 -14.63
N HIS A 401 -18.08 -4.71 -15.49
CA HIS A 401 -18.01 -6.05 -16.08
C HIS A 401 -16.98 -6.17 -17.22
N ASN A 402 -16.55 -5.06 -17.82
CA ASN A 402 -15.60 -5.06 -18.93
C ASN A 402 -14.12 -5.02 -18.51
N PHE A 403 -13.80 -4.99 -17.21
CA PHE A 403 -12.44 -4.89 -16.72
C PHE A 403 -11.83 -6.21 -16.20
N LEU A 404 -12.60 -7.29 -16.17
CA LEU A 404 -12.18 -8.59 -15.60
C LEU A 404 -12.39 -9.79 -16.53
N ALA A 405 -12.58 -9.57 -17.84
CA ALA A 405 -12.56 -10.63 -18.85
C ALA A 405 -11.20 -10.72 -19.52
#